data_5ffaf5c14d11d3aaf707ba1ba9fef9dd
#
_entry.id   5ffaf5c14d11d3aaf707ba1ba9fef9dd
#
_cell.length_a   1.000
_cell.length_b   1.000
_cell.length_c   1.000
_cell.angle_alpha   90.00
_cell.angle_beta   90.00
_cell.angle_gamma   90.00
#
_symmetry.space_group_name_H-M   'P 1'
#
loop_
_entity.id
_entity.type
_entity.pdbx_description
1 polymer ?
#
loop_
_entity_poly.entity_id
_entity_poly.type
_entity_poly.pdbx_seq_one_letter_code
_entity_poly.pdbx_strand_id
1 'polypeptide(L)'
;MKTYCKPAEINIESLDFIKEQVHLCFTGKRSKRRFQNLLVSTGKITRAELREEIRNCTCNKSLTAIDAVAEQAHADILARSVSFEPVRQFQLRENGKLRNICEESPWQQIFEYIAKGALDPLFRAKLLPIQYGSLPGKGQIAGKRQNERILRRMLHNKTDAAKCDVKKAYPSTTVECVMNLLRRDIGKNKPLLWLVEAVMANYPDGVLLIGGYLPCWLFNYVMSYVLRYILSHRKVRRGKSFKMILAICCYADDITVYGRISNLTKVMKDTTRWAKETLGLTIKSAWDIIHFASFDAERQQNKRRKAGSHQRTPGLDMMGYVVRRTYTIIRGRNFVKLRRAIPVSYTHLRAHETRGNL
;
A
#
# COMPACT_ATOMS: atom_id res chain seq x y z
N MET A 1 10.71 -24.76 -9.41
CA MET A 1 10.31 -23.45 -8.89
C MET A 1 8.79 -23.47 -8.65
N LYS A 2 8.30 -22.96 -7.51
CA LYS A 2 6.86 -22.96 -7.21
C LYS A 2 6.18 -21.90 -8.07
N THR A 3 5.17 -22.27 -8.85
CA THR A 3 4.34 -21.35 -9.66
C THR A 3 2.98 -21.14 -9.00
N TYR A 4 2.45 -19.93 -9.14
CA TYR A 4 1.18 -19.50 -8.54
C TYR A 4 0.17 -19.18 -9.65
N CYS A 5 -1.09 -18.99 -9.30
CA CYS A 5 -2.16 -18.61 -10.23
C CYS A 5 -2.17 -19.49 -11.48
N LYS A 6 -2.14 -20.82 -11.31
CA LYS A 6 -2.17 -21.73 -12.46
C LYS A 6 -3.47 -21.56 -13.25
N PRO A 7 -3.47 -21.80 -14.58
CA PRO A 7 -4.70 -21.67 -15.38
C PRO A 7 -5.88 -22.50 -14.88
N ALA A 8 -5.61 -23.68 -14.29
CA ALA A 8 -6.65 -24.52 -13.68
C ALA A 8 -7.25 -23.94 -12.38
N GLU A 9 -6.52 -23.05 -11.71
CA GLU A 9 -6.96 -22.41 -10.46
C GLU A 9 -7.58 -21.02 -10.71
N ILE A 10 -7.06 -20.30 -11.72
CA ILE A 10 -7.45 -18.92 -12.06
C ILE A 10 -7.64 -18.81 -13.55
N ASN A 11 -8.90 -18.73 -13.96
CA ASN A 11 -9.30 -18.51 -15.35
C ASN A 11 -9.87 -17.09 -15.51
N ILE A 12 -9.09 -16.18 -16.10
CA ILE A 12 -9.54 -14.80 -16.37
C ILE A 12 -10.53 -14.71 -17.54
N GLU A 13 -10.77 -15.80 -18.27
CA GLU A 13 -11.72 -15.89 -19.36
C GLU A 13 -13.09 -16.40 -18.86
N SER A 14 -13.26 -16.64 -17.57
CA SER A 14 -14.55 -16.97 -16.96
C SER A 14 -15.39 -15.70 -16.75
N LEU A 15 -16.57 -15.67 -17.34
CA LEU A 15 -17.51 -14.56 -17.17
C LEU A 15 -17.90 -14.36 -15.70
N ASP A 16 -18.13 -15.44 -14.94
CA ASP A 16 -18.51 -15.36 -13.53
C ASP A 16 -17.40 -14.73 -12.69
N PHE A 17 -16.14 -15.12 -12.95
CA PHE A 17 -14.99 -14.50 -12.30
C PHE A 17 -14.92 -13.00 -12.62
N ILE A 18 -15.09 -12.62 -13.88
CA ILE A 18 -15.07 -11.21 -14.32
C ILE A 18 -16.21 -10.43 -13.66
N LYS A 19 -17.45 -10.97 -13.66
CA LYS A 19 -18.59 -10.36 -13.00
C LYS A 19 -18.29 -10.06 -11.53
N GLU A 20 -17.76 -11.02 -10.78
CA GLU A 20 -17.39 -10.84 -9.39
C GLU A 20 -16.41 -9.65 -9.22
N GLN A 21 -15.35 -9.58 -10.01
CA GLN A 21 -14.35 -8.52 -9.90
C GLN A 21 -14.90 -7.15 -10.31
N VAL A 22 -15.76 -7.09 -11.32
CA VAL A 22 -16.42 -5.86 -11.76
C VAL A 22 -17.37 -5.34 -10.68
N HIS A 23 -18.20 -6.20 -10.09
CA HIS A 23 -19.04 -5.83 -8.95
C HIS A 23 -18.22 -5.30 -7.76
N LEU A 24 -17.11 -5.94 -7.44
CA LEU A 24 -16.17 -5.43 -6.42
C LEU A 24 -15.63 -4.05 -6.78
N CYS A 25 -15.30 -3.80 -8.05
CA CYS A 25 -14.85 -2.49 -8.51
C CYS A 25 -15.89 -1.40 -8.31
N PHE A 26 -17.17 -1.70 -8.53
CA PHE A 26 -18.26 -0.74 -8.35
C PHE A 26 -18.67 -0.51 -6.88
N THR A 27 -18.21 -1.35 -5.95
CA THR A 27 -18.51 -1.18 -4.52
C THR A 27 -18.09 0.22 -4.03
N GLY A 28 -19.07 1.02 -3.57
CA GLY A 28 -18.86 2.39 -3.10
C GLY A 28 -18.51 3.42 -4.19
N LYS A 29 -18.61 3.05 -5.49
CA LYS A 29 -18.27 3.95 -6.61
C LYS A 29 -19.47 4.38 -7.47
N ARG A 30 -20.65 3.81 -7.28
CA ARG A 30 -21.86 4.15 -8.07
C ARG A 30 -22.24 5.65 -8.02
N SER A 31 -21.92 6.35 -6.94
CA SER A 31 -22.15 7.79 -6.79
C SER A 31 -21.11 8.67 -7.49
N LYS A 32 -19.98 8.11 -7.93
CA LYS A 32 -18.91 8.86 -8.59
C LYS A 32 -19.27 9.13 -10.06
N ARG A 33 -19.26 10.42 -10.47
CA ARG A 33 -19.70 10.86 -11.81
C ARG A 33 -19.11 10.08 -12.97
N ARG A 34 -17.81 9.76 -12.95
CA ARG A 34 -17.15 8.99 -14.02
C ARG A 34 -17.68 7.55 -14.13
N PHE A 35 -17.94 6.88 -12.98
CA PHE A 35 -18.55 5.55 -12.93
C PHE A 35 -20.04 5.60 -13.34
N GLN A 36 -20.77 6.65 -13.01
CA GLN A 36 -22.14 6.86 -13.51
C GLN A 36 -22.17 6.98 -15.04
N ASN A 37 -21.23 7.72 -15.63
CA ASN A 37 -21.11 7.83 -17.08
C ASN A 37 -20.92 6.45 -17.74
N LEU A 38 -20.05 5.62 -17.17
CA LEU A 38 -19.81 4.27 -17.68
C LEU A 38 -21.06 3.39 -17.55
N LEU A 39 -21.81 3.45 -16.47
CA LEU A 39 -23.06 2.69 -16.35
C LEU A 39 -24.13 3.16 -17.36
N VAL A 40 -24.27 4.46 -17.53
CA VAL A 40 -25.22 5.04 -18.50
C VAL A 40 -24.86 4.69 -19.94
N SER A 41 -23.57 4.63 -20.29
CA SER A 41 -23.13 4.26 -21.64
C SER A 41 -23.49 2.83 -22.05
N THR A 42 -23.83 1.95 -21.09
CA THR A 42 -24.33 0.59 -21.40
C THR A 42 -25.74 0.59 -22.03
N GLY A 43 -26.47 1.69 -21.94
CA GLY A 43 -27.88 1.77 -22.35
C GLY A 43 -28.87 1.01 -21.44
N LYS A 44 -28.38 0.36 -20.37
CA LYS A 44 -29.23 -0.44 -19.45
C LYS A 44 -29.84 0.41 -18.33
N ILE A 45 -29.34 1.60 -18.11
CA ILE A 45 -29.84 2.53 -17.08
C ILE A 45 -29.65 3.99 -17.54
N THR A 46 -30.65 4.80 -17.30
CA THR A 46 -30.56 6.25 -17.52
C THR A 46 -29.93 6.95 -16.31
N ARG A 47 -29.49 8.18 -16.52
CA ARG A 47 -28.92 8.99 -15.41
C ARG A 47 -29.96 9.32 -14.33
N ALA A 48 -31.22 9.50 -14.73
CA ALA A 48 -32.32 9.76 -13.80
C ALA A 48 -32.58 8.55 -12.89
N GLU A 49 -32.75 7.38 -13.48
CA GLU A 49 -32.94 6.10 -12.77
C GLU A 49 -31.77 5.79 -11.84
N LEU A 50 -30.53 5.98 -12.28
CA LEU A 50 -29.36 5.75 -11.43
C LEU A 50 -29.33 6.69 -10.21
N ARG A 51 -29.71 7.95 -10.37
CA ARG A 51 -29.80 8.90 -9.26
C ARG A 51 -30.93 8.51 -8.30
N GLU A 52 -32.05 8.03 -8.81
CA GLU A 52 -33.17 7.55 -8.01
C GLU A 52 -32.76 6.30 -7.21
N GLU A 53 -32.14 5.31 -7.82
CA GLU A 53 -31.62 4.12 -7.12
C GLU A 53 -30.60 4.49 -6.02
N ILE A 54 -29.70 5.44 -6.28
CA ILE A 54 -28.72 5.89 -5.28
C ILE A 54 -29.44 6.58 -4.10
N ARG A 55 -30.48 7.41 -4.38
CA ARG A 55 -31.29 8.10 -3.35
C ARG A 55 -32.08 7.11 -2.49
N ASN A 56 -32.70 6.11 -3.14
CA ASN A 56 -33.53 5.11 -2.50
C ASN A 56 -32.75 3.92 -1.93
N CYS A 57 -31.40 3.93 -2.03
CA CYS A 57 -30.52 2.82 -1.63
C CYS A 57 -30.89 1.50 -2.32
N THR A 58 -31.42 1.53 -3.53
CA THR A 58 -31.72 0.36 -4.37
C THR A 58 -30.65 0.15 -5.43
N CYS A 59 -30.67 -0.97 -6.17
CA CYS A 59 -29.61 -1.27 -7.15
C CYS A 59 -30.05 -2.19 -8.30
N ASN A 60 -31.34 -2.36 -8.60
CA ASN A 60 -31.81 -3.33 -9.57
C ASN A 60 -31.29 -3.08 -11.01
N LYS A 61 -31.55 -1.90 -11.57
CA LYS A 61 -31.09 -1.52 -12.92
C LYS A 61 -29.58 -1.29 -12.96
N SER A 62 -29.00 -0.74 -11.89
CA SER A 62 -27.57 -0.54 -11.82
C SER A 62 -26.79 -1.86 -11.76
N LEU A 63 -27.35 -2.94 -11.17
CA LEU A 63 -26.74 -4.27 -11.23
C LEU A 63 -26.74 -4.82 -12.67
N THR A 64 -27.85 -4.71 -13.39
CA THR A 64 -27.93 -5.08 -14.81
C THR A 64 -26.93 -4.30 -15.66
N ALA A 65 -26.76 -3.01 -15.39
CA ALA A 65 -25.78 -2.20 -16.09
C ALA A 65 -24.33 -2.61 -15.75
N ILE A 66 -24.04 -2.98 -14.50
CA ILE A 66 -22.73 -3.51 -14.07
C ILE A 66 -22.45 -4.86 -14.74
N ASP A 67 -23.45 -5.73 -14.88
CA ASP A 67 -23.31 -7.00 -15.61
C ASP A 67 -23.01 -6.77 -17.09
N ALA A 68 -23.66 -5.81 -17.73
CA ALA A 68 -23.35 -5.45 -19.12
C ALA A 68 -21.91 -4.92 -19.29
N VAL A 69 -21.41 -4.15 -18.29
CA VAL A 69 -19.99 -3.74 -18.26
C VAL A 69 -19.07 -4.96 -18.13
N ALA A 70 -19.43 -5.94 -17.30
CA ALA A 70 -18.65 -7.17 -17.15
C ALA A 70 -18.64 -8.03 -18.42
N GLU A 71 -19.77 -8.12 -19.13
CA GLU A 71 -19.89 -8.82 -20.41
C GLU A 71 -19.02 -8.17 -21.48
N GLN A 72 -18.97 -6.84 -21.55
CA GLN A 72 -18.07 -6.13 -22.43
C GLN A 72 -16.60 -6.38 -22.08
N ALA A 73 -16.24 -6.31 -20.80
CA ALA A 73 -14.87 -6.61 -20.36
C ALA A 73 -14.46 -8.06 -20.68
N HIS A 74 -15.39 -9.00 -20.54
CA HIS A 74 -15.19 -10.39 -20.92
C HIS A 74 -14.93 -10.54 -22.43
N ALA A 75 -15.74 -9.89 -23.27
CA ALA A 75 -15.55 -9.90 -24.73
C ALA A 75 -14.16 -9.35 -25.11
N ASP A 76 -13.75 -8.23 -24.52
CA ASP A 76 -12.44 -7.61 -24.78
C ASP A 76 -11.28 -8.53 -24.33
N ILE A 77 -11.42 -9.24 -23.20
CA ILE A 77 -10.42 -10.22 -22.74
C ILE A 77 -10.32 -11.40 -23.71
N LEU A 78 -11.45 -11.95 -24.15
CA LEU A 78 -11.46 -13.06 -25.12
C LEU A 78 -10.84 -12.66 -26.45
N ALA A 79 -11.17 -11.47 -26.93
CA ALA A 79 -10.63 -10.91 -28.16
C ALA A 79 -9.15 -10.50 -28.06
N ARG A 80 -8.55 -10.49 -26.86
CA ARG A 80 -7.23 -9.91 -26.60
C ARG A 80 -7.10 -8.46 -27.08
N SER A 81 -8.19 -7.71 -27.05
CA SER A 81 -8.29 -6.35 -27.55
C SER A 81 -8.77 -5.41 -26.46
N VAL A 82 -7.84 -5.01 -25.59
CA VAL A 82 -8.11 -4.09 -24.49
C VAL A 82 -7.44 -2.76 -24.79
N SER A 83 -8.20 -1.67 -24.75
CA SER A 83 -7.67 -0.31 -24.87
C SER A 83 -8.21 0.59 -23.77
N PHE A 84 -7.41 1.57 -23.36
CA PHE A 84 -7.73 2.49 -22.28
C PHE A 84 -7.52 3.93 -22.70
N GLU A 85 -8.36 4.82 -22.14
CA GLU A 85 -8.06 6.24 -22.18
C GLU A 85 -6.70 6.52 -21.52
N PRO A 86 -5.94 7.54 -22.00
CA PRO A 86 -4.72 7.96 -21.33
C PRO A 86 -4.93 8.26 -19.85
N VAL A 87 -4.00 7.82 -19.02
CA VAL A 87 -4.03 8.09 -17.58
C VAL A 87 -3.93 9.60 -17.35
N ARG A 88 -4.88 10.15 -16.61
CA ARG A 88 -4.88 11.56 -16.25
C ARG A 88 -3.84 11.82 -15.16
N GLN A 89 -2.96 12.77 -15.39
CA GLN A 89 -1.96 13.20 -14.42
C GLN A 89 -2.27 14.60 -13.89
N PHE A 90 -2.11 14.80 -12.59
CA PHE A 90 -2.24 16.09 -11.96
C PHE A 90 -1.33 16.22 -10.74
N GLN A 91 -1.02 17.46 -10.37
CA GLN A 91 -0.18 17.72 -9.23
C GLN A 91 -1.00 18.00 -7.97
N LEU A 92 -0.69 17.30 -6.90
CA LEU A 92 -1.28 17.53 -5.58
C LEU A 92 -0.18 17.94 -4.58
N ARG A 93 -0.42 19.06 -3.88
CA ARG A 93 0.46 19.47 -2.79
C ARG A 93 0.04 18.81 -1.48
N GLU A 94 0.83 17.87 -1.03
CA GLU A 94 0.61 17.16 0.23
C GLU A 94 1.77 17.39 1.20
N ASN A 95 1.48 17.95 2.39
CA ASN A 95 2.50 18.26 3.42
C ASN A 95 3.68 19.09 2.90
N GLY A 96 3.44 20.06 2.01
CA GLY A 96 4.45 20.92 1.40
C GLY A 96 5.22 20.31 0.24
N LYS A 97 4.98 19.04 -0.11
CA LYS A 97 5.59 18.36 -1.26
C LYS A 97 4.58 18.27 -2.42
N LEU A 98 5.02 18.60 -3.62
CA LEU A 98 4.28 18.32 -4.85
C LEU A 98 4.41 16.84 -5.19
N ARG A 99 3.27 16.19 -5.47
CA ARG A 99 3.20 14.81 -5.92
C ARG A 99 2.45 14.75 -7.24
N ASN A 100 2.99 14.07 -8.22
CA ASN A 100 2.26 13.72 -9.43
C ASN A 100 1.35 12.54 -9.10
N ILE A 101 0.05 12.78 -9.11
CA ILE A 101 -0.98 11.77 -8.87
C ILE A 101 -1.53 11.35 -10.23
N CYS A 102 -1.76 10.06 -10.38
CA CYS A 102 -2.38 9.50 -11.56
C CYS A 102 -3.80 9.04 -11.24
N GLU A 103 -4.70 9.25 -12.18
CA GLU A 103 -6.09 8.79 -12.11
C GLU A 103 -6.43 8.04 -13.38
N GLU A 104 -6.65 6.74 -13.25
CA GLU A 104 -7.07 5.88 -14.34
C GLU A 104 -8.54 6.13 -14.71
N SER A 105 -8.92 5.77 -15.95
CA SER A 105 -10.33 5.72 -16.34
C SER A 105 -11.10 4.66 -15.53
N PRO A 106 -12.41 4.78 -15.34
CA PRO A 106 -13.23 3.74 -14.73
C PRO A 106 -13.08 2.40 -15.46
N TRP A 107 -12.93 2.43 -16.79
CA TRP A 107 -12.71 1.25 -17.61
C TRP A 107 -11.39 0.55 -17.25
N GLN A 108 -10.29 1.28 -17.16
CA GLN A 108 -9.02 0.73 -16.74
C GLN A 108 -9.07 0.18 -15.31
N GLN A 109 -9.75 0.88 -14.37
CA GLN A 109 -9.89 0.40 -13.01
C GLN A 109 -10.60 -0.96 -12.94
N ILE A 110 -11.55 -1.25 -13.82
CA ILE A 110 -12.20 -2.56 -13.93
C ILE A 110 -11.17 -3.64 -14.23
N PHE A 111 -10.33 -3.44 -15.22
CA PHE A 111 -9.28 -4.41 -15.58
C PHE A 111 -8.21 -4.53 -14.49
N GLU A 112 -7.93 -3.46 -13.75
CA GLU A 112 -7.06 -3.54 -12.56
C GLU A 112 -7.67 -4.42 -11.46
N TYR A 113 -8.99 -4.37 -11.26
CA TYR A 113 -9.67 -5.25 -10.31
C TYR A 113 -9.65 -6.71 -10.78
N ILE A 114 -9.91 -6.98 -12.06
CA ILE A 114 -9.82 -8.32 -12.64
C ILE A 114 -8.39 -8.87 -12.50
N ALA A 115 -7.38 -8.11 -12.89
CA ALA A 115 -5.98 -8.50 -12.77
C ALA A 115 -5.56 -8.74 -11.30
N LYS A 116 -5.97 -7.85 -10.39
CA LYS A 116 -5.69 -7.99 -8.96
C LYS A 116 -6.37 -9.23 -8.37
N GLY A 117 -7.64 -9.47 -8.70
CA GLY A 117 -8.37 -10.66 -8.25
C GLY A 117 -7.69 -11.96 -8.71
N ALA A 118 -7.27 -11.99 -9.97
CA ALA A 118 -6.53 -13.12 -10.53
C ALA A 118 -5.13 -13.32 -9.90
N LEU A 119 -4.50 -12.24 -9.42
CA LEU A 119 -3.20 -12.29 -8.74
C LEU A 119 -3.32 -12.57 -7.22
N ASP A 120 -4.52 -12.68 -6.65
CA ASP A 120 -4.70 -12.88 -5.21
C ASP A 120 -3.95 -14.11 -4.64
N PRO A 121 -3.92 -15.28 -5.27
CA PRO A 121 -3.16 -16.42 -4.78
C PRO A 121 -1.65 -16.12 -4.70
N LEU A 122 -1.11 -15.36 -5.66
CA LEU A 122 0.27 -14.90 -5.63
C LEU A 122 0.50 -13.92 -4.47
N PHE A 123 -0.36 -12.93 -4.32
CA PHE A 123 -0.23 -11.94 -3.24
C PHE A 123 -0.34 -12.58 -1.86
N ARG A 124 -1.28 -13.49 -1.64
CA ARG A 124 -1.38 -14.25 -0.37
C ARG A 124 -0.12 -15.05 -0.06
N ALA A 125 0.54 -15.60 -1.07
CA ALA A 125 1.75 -16.39 -0.90
C ALA A 125 3.03 -15.54 -0.72
N LYS A 126 3.08 -14.37 -1.37
CA LYS A 126 4.30 -13.56 -1.45
C LYS A 126 4.32 -12.39 -0.47
N LEU A 127 3.21 -11.75 -0.19
CA LEU A 127 3.17 -10.65 0.77
C LEU A 127 3.48 -11.16 2.18
N LEU A 128 4.23 -10.36 2.92
CA LEU A 128 4.66 -10.74 4.27
C LEU A 128 3.74 -10.11 5.33
N PRO A 129 3.51 -10.79 6.47
CA PRO A 129 2.72 -10.25 7.58
C PRO A 129 3.24 -8.90 8.11
N ILE A 130 4.51 -8.60 7.88
CA ILE A 130 5.22 -7.39 8.30
C ILE A 130 5.00 -6.18 7.40
N GLN A 131 4.23 -6.30 6.31
CA GLN A 131 3.84 -5.21 5.40
C GLN A 131 2.51 -4.62 5.84
N TYR A 132 2.44 -3.29 5.99
CA TYR A 132 1.29 -2.58 6.56
C TYR A 132 0.71 -1.49 5.67
N GLY A 133 1.39 -1.12 4.58
CA GLY A 133 0.95 -0.07 3.66
C GLY A 133 -0.06 -0.57 2.63
N SER A 134 -1.22 0.08 2.52
CA SER A 134 -2.22 -0.16 1.47
C SER A 134 -2.70 -1.61 1.32
N LEU A 135 -2.79 -2.35 2.41
CA LEU A 135 -3.26 -3.72 2.44
C LEU A 135 -4.49 -3.83 3.36
N PRO A 136 -5.51 -4.68 3.01
CA PRO A 136 -6.70 -4.89 3.83
C PRO A 136 -6.35 -5.35 5.26
N GLY A 137 -7.07 -4.84 6.26
CA GLY A 137 -6.83 -5.16 7.66
C GLY A 137 -5.49 -4.66 8.24
N LYS A 138 -4.73 -3.90 7.46
CA LYS A 138 -3.44 -3.30 7.81
C LYS A 138 -3.59 -1.78 8.03
N GLY A 139 -2.55 -1.02 7.84
CA GLY A 139 -2.58 0.45 7.93
C GLY A 139 -1.73 0.99 9.07
N GLN A 140 -1.79 2.30 9.26
CA GLN A 140 -0.92 3.03 10.20
C GLN A 140 -1.04 2.54 11.66
N ILE A 141 -2.27 2.26 12.11
CA ILE A 141 -2.52 1.81 13.49
C ILE A 141 -1.95 0.41 13.71
N ALA A 142 -2.17 -0.50 12.76
CA ALA A 142 -1.66 -1.87 12.84
C ALA A 142 -0.11 -1.87 12.83
N GLY A 143 0.51 -1.10 11.93
CA GLY A 143 1.97 -0.94 11.88
C GLY A 143 2.54 -0.30 13.15
N LYS A 144 1.87 0.74 13.70
CA LYS A 144 2.22 1.32 15.00
C LYS A 144 2.22 0.27 16.10
N ARG A 145 1.12 -0.49 16.24
CA ARG A 145 0.99 -1.56 17.25
C ARG A 145 2.07 -2.63 17.08
N GLN A 146 2.46 -2.93 15.85
CA GLN A 146 3.54 -3.89 15.60
C GLN A 146 4.89 -3.35 16.08
N ASN A 147 5.22 -2.08 15.81
CA ASN A 147 6.45 -1.46 16.30
C ASN A 147 6.49 -1.42 17.84
N GLU A 148 5.37 -1.08 18.48
CA GLU A 148 5.22 -1.14 19.95
C GLU A 148 5.49 -2.55 20.50
N ARG A 149 4.90 -3.58 19.87
CA ARG A 149 5.09 -4.98 20.26
C ARG A 149 6.54 -5.42 20.10
N ILE A 150 7.19 -5.05 18.99
CA ILE A 150 8.61 -5.35 18.75
C ILE A 150 9.46 -4.72 19.85
N LEU A 151 9.31 -3.43 20.14
CA LEU A 151 10.11 -2.72 21.13
C LEU A 151 9.89 -3.24 22.55
N ARG A 152 8.66 -3.58 22.93
CA ARG A 152 8.36 -4.17 24.25
C ARG A 152 8.98 -5.55 24.45
N ARG A 153 8.98 -6.41 23.40
CA ARG A 153 9.58 -7.75 23.47
C ARG A 153 11.10 -7.74 23.51
N MET A 154 11.72 -6.68 23.02
CA MET A 154 13.19 -6.53 22.95
C MET A 154 13.78 -5.84 24.18
N LEU A 155 13.15 -6.02 25.35
CA LEU A 155 13.47 -5.30 26.59
C LEU A 155 14.90 -5.51 27.10
N HIS A 156 15.50 -6.68 26.85
CA HIS A 156 16.76 -7.09 27.46
C HIS A 156 18.01 -6.87 26.59
N ASN A 157 17.84 -6.37 25.36
CA ASN A 157 18.95 -6.22 24.43
C ASN A 157 19.18 -4.77 24.01
N LYS A 158 20.45 -4.40 23.86
CA LYS A 158 20.85 -3.21 23.10
C LYS A 158 20.36 -3.37 21.66
N THR A 159 19.12 -2.95 21.42
CA THR A 159 18.45 -3.06 20.12
C THR A 159 18.36 -1.68 19.54
N ASP A 160 18.85 -1.58 18.33
CA ASP A 160 18.75 -0.39 17.50
C ASP A 160 17.75 -0.64 16.37
N ALA A 161 17.33 0.40 15.70
CA ALA A 161 16.61 0.29 14.45
C ALA A 161 17.29 1.12 13.36
N ALA A 162 17.36 0.56 12.16
CA ALA A 162 17.64 1.31 10.95
C ALA A 162 16.30 1.64 10.29
N LYS A 163 16.02 2.92 10.13
CA LYS A 163 14.89 3.40 9.33
C LYS A 163 15.40 3.86 7.98
N CYS A 164 14.83 3.35 6.93
CA CYS A 164 15.13 3.74 5.54
C CYS A 164 13.87 3.89 4.72
N ASP A 165 14.02 4.48 3.55
CA ASP A 165 12.94 4.84 2.64
C ASP A 165 13.40 4.58 1.20
N VAL A 166 12.50 4.11 0.34
CA VAL A 166 12.77 3.92 -1.08
C VAL A 166 12.60 5.26 -1.80
N LYS A 167 13.64 5.68 -2.52
CA LYS A 167 13.62 6.94 -3.27
C LYS A 167 12.62 6.86 -4.41
N LYS A 168 11.63 7.76 -4.43
CA LYS A 168 10.58 7.80 -5.47
C LYS A 168 9.94 6.43 -5.70
N ALA A 169 9.49 5.75 -4.66
CA ALA A 169 9.05 4.36 -4.62
C ALA A 169 8.30 3.88 -5.88
N TYR A 170 7.12 4.44 -6.15
CA TYR A 170 6.32 4.08 -7.34
C TYR A 170 7.01 4.48 -8.64
N PRO A 171 7.47 5.74 -8.85
CA PRO A 171 8.15 6.14 -10.08
C PRO A 171 9.49 5.43 -10.34
N SER A 172 10.10 4.81 -9.35
CA SER A 172 11.33 4.02 -9.54
C SER A 172 11.06 2.52 -9.76
N THR A 173 9.80 2.08 -9.61
CA THR A 173 9.42 0.70 -9.87
C THR A 173 8.90 0.58 -11.28
N THR A 174 9.75 0.06 -12.19
CA THR A 174 9.41 -0.07 -13.61
C THR A 174 8.44 -1.22 -13.86
N VAL A 175 7.59 -1.07 -14.88
CA VAL A 175 6.72 -2.14 -15.39
C VAL A 175 7.56 -3.37 -15.75
N GLU A 176 8.72 -3.16 -16.36
CA GLU A 176 9.63 -4.25 -16.72
C GLU A 176 10.08 -5.07 -15.50
N CYS A 177 10.49 -4.40 -14.41
CA CYS A 177 10.87 -5.07 -13.17
C CYS A 177 9.71 -5.94 -12.64
N VAL A 178 8.50 -5.39 -12.60
CA VAL A 178 7.29 -6.12 -12.17
C VAL A 178 7.02 -7.31 -13.06
N MET A 179 7.04 -7.14 -14.39
CA MET A 179 6.79 -8.21 -15.35
C MET A 179 7.82 -9.32 -15.28
N ASN A 180 9.09 -8.99 -15.06
CA ASN A 180 10.16 -9.99 -14.88
C ASN A 180 9.90 -10.86 -13.63
N LEU A 181 9.43 -10.27 -12.52
CA LEU A 181 9.05 -11.02 -11.34
C LEU A 181 7.79 -11.88 -11.59
N LEU A 182 6.78 -11.34 -12.27
CA LEU A 182 5.54 -12.05 -12.60
C LEU A 182 5.79 -13.21 -13.57
N ARG A 183 6.57 -13.02 -14.63
CA ARG A 183 6.95 -14.10 -15.57
C ARG A 183 7.60 -15.28 -14.84
N ARG A 184 8.38 -15.01 -13.80
CA ARG A 184 8.99 -16.05 -12.96
C ARG A 184 7.96 -16.75 -12.08
N ASP A 185 7.04 -16.02 -11.46
CA ASP A 185 6.15 -16.55 -10.43
C ASP A 185 4.84 -17.13 -10.99
N ILE A 186 4.32 -16.59 -12.10
CA ILE A 186 3.05 -16.99 -12.72
C ILE A 186 3.20 -17.34 -14.21
N GLY A 187 4.40 -17.61 -14.69
CA GLY A 187 4.71 -17.79 -16.12
C GLY A 187 3.91 -18.87 -16.87
N LYS A 188 3.26 -19.78 -16.14
CA LYS A 188 2.37 -20.79 -16.72
C LYS A 188 0.99 -20.25 -17.11
N ASN A 189 0.54 -19.13 -16.52
CA ASN A 189 -0.73 -18.47 -16.86
C ASN A 189 -0.47 -17.34 -17.86
N LYS A 190 -0.38 -17.69 -19.15
CA LYS A 190 -0.14 -16.74 -20.22
C LYS A 190 -1.25 -15.70 -20.40
N PRO A 191 -2.56 -16.09 -20.34
CA PRO A 191 -3.64 -15.12 -20.36
C PRO A 191 -3.53 -14.06 -19.28
N LEU A 192 -3.26 -14.45 -18.03
CA LEU A 192 -3.10 -13.52 -16.92
C LEU A 192 -1.88 -12.60 -17.09
N LEU A 193 -0.75 -13.13 -17.56
CA LEU A 193 0.43 -12.29 -17.86
C LEU A 193 0.11 -11.25 -18.92
N TRP A 194 -0.57 -11.65 -20.00
CA TRP A 194 -1.02 -10.74 -21.06
C TRP A 194 -1.92 -9.63 -20.48
N LEU A 195 -2.92 -9.99 -19.67
CA LEU A 195 -3.84 -9.01 -19.08
C LEU A 195 -3.09 -7.96 -18.23
N VAL A 196 -2.19 -8.42 -17.35
CA VAL A 196 -1.43 -7.51 -16.48
C VAL A 196 -0.50 -6.61 -17.32
N GLU A 197 0.12 -7.15 -18.37
CA GLU A 197 0.96 -6.39 -19.29
C GLU A 197 0.14 -5.34 -20.05
N ALA A 198 -1.03 -5.70 -20.57
CA ALA A 198 -1.95 -4.80 -21.27
C ALA A 198 -2.42 -3.64 -20.36
N VAL A 199 -2.77 -3.93 -19.11
CA VAL A 199 -3.15 -2.90 -18.13
C VAL A 199 -1.99 -1.96 -17.84
N MET A 200 -0.79 -2.49 -17.63
CA MET A 200 0.39 -1.67 -17.31
C MET A 200 1.00 -0.95 -18.50
N ALA A 201 0.69 -1.38 -19.74
CA ALA A 201 1.14 -0.68 -20.96
C ALA A 201 0.61 0.76 -21.05
N ASN A 202 -0.54 1.05 -20.39
CA ASN A 202 -1.10 2.41 -20.32
C ASN A 202 -0.48 3.27 -19.19
N TYR A 203 0.47 2.74 -18.42
CA TYR A 203 1.10 3.53 -17.35
C TYR A 203 2.14 4.48 -17.95
N PRO A 204 2.02 5.80 -17.71
CA PRO A 204 2.99 6.78 -18.18
C PRO A 204 4.43 6.43 -17.73
N ASP A 205 5.38 6.70 -18.60
CA ASP A 205 6.82 6.49 -18.36
C ASP A 205 7.21 5.02 -18.05
N GLY A 206 6.30 4.06 -18.24
CA GLY A 206 6.55 2.65 -17.95
C GLY A 206 6.85 2.34 -16.48
N VAL A 207 6.26 3.10 -15.55
CA VAL A 207 6.44 2.96 -14.09
C VAL A 207 5.12 2.83 -13.36
N LEU A 208 5.15 2.35 -12.10
CA LEU A 208 3.94 2.23 -11.30
C LEU A 208 3.34 3.59 -10.96
N LEU A 209 2.02 3.67 -10.99
CA LEU A 209 1.24 4.89 -10.75
C LEU A 209 1.08 5.18 -9.26
N ILE A 210 1.22 6.45 -8.87
CA ILE A 210 0.83 6.92 -7.55
C ILE A 210 -0.68 7.19 -7.57
N GLY A 211 -1.44 6.40 -6.83
CA GLY A 211 -2.89 6.51 -6.72
C GLY A 211 -3.66 5.34 -7.33
N GLY A 212 -3.03 4.52 -8.18
CA GLY A 212 -3.64 3.36 -8.82
C GLY A 212 -3.98 2.22 -7.85
N TYR A 213 -5.01 1.45 -8.19
CA TYR A 213 -5.45 0.32 -7.37
C TYR A 213 -4.49 -0.87 -7.47
N LEU A 214 -4.23 -1.36 -8.67
CA LEU A 214 -3.29 -2.47 -8.92
C LEU A 214 -1.85 -2.09 -8.58
N PRO A 215 -1.35 -0.87 -8.90
CA PRO A 215 0.02 -0.45 -8.59
C PRO A 215 0.40 -0.59 -7.11
N CYS A 216 -0.52 -0.34 -6.18
CA CYS A 216 -0.20 -0.46 -4.75
C CYS A 216 0.03 -1.93 -4.32
N TRP A 217 -0.66 -2.89 -4.93
CA TRP A 217 -0.45 -4.32 -4.70
C TRP A 217 0.86 -4.80 -5.32
N LEU A 218 1.14 -4.38 -6.56
CA LEU A 218 2.37 -4.70 -7.28
C LEU A 218 3.60 -4.14 -6.57
N PHE A 219 3.52 -2.90 -6.06
CA PHE A 219 4.60 -2.33 -5.26
C PHE A 219 4.86 -3.14 -3.99
N ASN A 220 3.82 -3.51 -3.24
CA ASN A 220 3.97 -4.37 -2.08
C ASN A 220 4.56 -5.76 -2.45
N TYR A 221 4.19 -6.29 -3.62
CA TYR A 221 4.74 -7.54 -4.13
C TYR A 221 6.26 -7.41 -4.41
N VAL A 222 6.70 -6.36 -5.09
CA VAL A 222 8.12 -6.07 -5.31
C VAL A 222 8.84 -5.90 -3.97
N MET A 223 8.28 -5.11 -3.05
CA MET A 223 8.83 -4.92 -1.71
C MET A 223 8.96 -6.22 -0.92
N SER A 224 8.11 -7.22 -1.17
CA SER A 224 8.22 -8.51 -0.51
C SER A 224 9.56 -9.22 -0.80
N TYR A 225 10.17 -8.98 -1.95
CA TYR A 225 11.51 -9.50 -2.28
C TYR A 225 12.60 -8.76 -1.51
N VAL A 226 12.51 -7.43 -1.40
CA VAL A 226 13.45 -6.63 -0.59
C VAL A 226 13.42 -7.12 0.87
N LEU A 227 12.22 -7.29 1.42
CA LEU A 227 12.06 -7.72 2.81
C LEU A 227 12.56 -9.15 3.04
N ARG A 228 12.33 -10.07 2.09
CA ARG A 228 12.89 -11.44 2.15
C ARG A 228 14.40 -11.42 2.07
N TYR A 229 14.99 -10.59 1.22
CA TYR A 229 16.44 -10.42 1.14
C TYR A 229 17.00 -9.95 2.49
N ILE A 230 16.41 -8.93 3.12
CA ILE A 230 16.80 -8.48 4.46
C ILE A 230 16.72 -9.64 5.47
N LEU A 231 15.62 -10.41 5.46
CA LEU A 231 15.38 -11.51 6.40
C LEU A 231 16.29 -12.72 6.14
N SER A 232 16.83 -12.88 4.95
CA SER A 232 17.72 -13.99 4.60
C SER A 232 19.12 -13.85 5.20
N HIS A 233 19.53 -12.67 5.65
CA HIS A 233 20.84 -12.43 6.19
C HIS A 233 21.09 -13.22 7.49
N ARG A 234 22.11 -14.07 7.42
CA ARG A 234 22.55 -14.90 8.53
C ARG A 234 24.05 -14.74 8.74
N LYS A 235 24.50 -15.02 9.94
CA LYS A 235 25.92 -15.15 10.28
C LYS A 235 26.18 -16.50 10.92
N VAL A 236 27.31 -17.06 10.64
CA VAL A 236 27.79 -18.28 11.28
C VAL A 236 28.75 -17.89 12.42
N ARG A 237 28.55 -18.47 13.58
CA ARG A 237 29.46 -18.35 14.73
C ARG A 237 29.55 -19.70 15.43
N ARG A 238 30.75 -20.22 15.59
CA ARG A 238 31.01 -21.53 16.21
C ARG A 238 30.13 -22.63 15.59
N GLY A 239 30.10 -22.74 14.27
CA GLY A 239 29.31 -23.72 13.51
C GLY A 239 27.77 -23.49 13.52
N LYS A 240 27.25 -22.54 14.30
CA LYS A 240 25.80 -22.26 14.39
C LYS A 240 25.41 -21.04 13.56
N SER A 241 24.28 -21.15 12.85
CA SER A 241 23.73 -20.10 12.00
C SER A 241 22.72 -19.24 12.77
N PHE A 242 22.94 -17.93 12.80
CA PHE A 242 22.09 -16.95 13.51
C PHE A 242 21.50 -15.92 12.54
N LYS A 243 20.25 -15.54 12.75
CA LYS A 243 19.65 -14.40 12.05
C LYS A 243 20.37 -13.10 12.44
N MET A 244 20.69 -12.28 11.46
CA MET A 244 21.30 -10.96 11.71
C MET A 244 20.28 -9.92 12.13
N ILE A 245 19.02 -10.08 11.69
CA ILE A 245 17.90 -9.18 11.93
C ILE A 245 16.94 -9.81 12.93
N LEU A 246 16.46 -9.00 13.87
CA LEU A 246 15.51 -9.42 14.91
C LEU A 246 14.06 -9.28 14.45
N ALA A 247 13.72 -8.16 13.81
CA ALA A 247 12.38 -7.88 13.30
C ALA A 247 12.42 -6.83 12.20
N ILE A 248 11.33 -6.75 11.43
CA ILE A 248 11.08 -5.71 10.43
C ILE A 248 9.64 -5.23 10.57
N CYS A 249 9.40 -3.95 10.30
CA CYS A 249 8.10 -3.38 10.03
C CYS A 249 8.21 -2.53 8.75
N CYS A 250 7.35 -2.78 7.78
CA CYS A 250 7.33 -2.08 6.51
C CYS A 250 5.97 -1.41 6.29
N TYR A 251 5.96 -0.13 5.97
CA TYR A 251 4.77 0.60 5.58
C TYR A 251 4.99 1.24 4.21
N ALA A 252 4.52 0.59 3.17
CA ALA A 252 4.80 0.93 1.78
C ALA A 252 6.33 1.02 1.54
N ASP A 253 6.85 2.21 1.32
CA ASP A 253 8.26 2.53 1.09
C ASP A 253 9.09 2.74 2.37
N ASP A 254 8.43 3.02 3.50
CA ASP A 254 9.08 3.19 4.82
C ASP A 254 9.41 1.82 5.43
N ILE A 255 10.69 1.49 5.57
CA ILE A 255 11.18 0.24 6.16
C ILE A 255 11.87 0.53 7.49
N THR A 256 11.51 -0.21 8.53
CA THR A 256 12.23 -0.21 9.82
C THR A 256 12.76 -1.61 10.09
N VAL A 257 14.07 -1.73 10.23
CA VAL A 257 14.78 -2.98 10.50
C VAL A 257 15.39 -2.94 11.89
N TYR A 258 15.05 -3.90 12.74
CA TYR A 258 15.53 -3.98 14.13
C TYR A 258 16.64 -5.00 14.28
N GLY A 259 17.68 -4.65 15.02
CA GLY A 259 18.82 -5.51 15.25
C GLY A 259 19.95 -4.82 16.04
N ARG A 260 21.11 -5.47 16.11
CA ARG A 260 22.32 -4.84 16.64
C ARG A 260 22.94 -3.94 15.58
N ILE A 261 23.48 -2.80 15.95
CA ILE A 261 24.03 -1.80 15.01
C ILE A 261 25.02 -2.39 14.00
N SER A 262 25.95 -3.24 14.44
CA SER A 262 26.93 -3.87 13.55
C SER A 262 26.30 -4.75 12.46
N ASN A 263 25.21 -5.47 12.79
CA ASN A 263 24.46 -6.27 11.83
C ASN A 263 23.62 -5.38 10.90
N LEU A 264 22.95 -4.36 11.46
CA LEU A 264 22.10 -3.44 10.70
C LEU A 264 22.89 -2.75 9.60
N THR A 265 24.07 -2.19 9.92
CA THR A 265 24.92 -1.49 8.95
C THR A 265 25.29 -2.39 7.77
N LYS A 266 25.70 -3.64 8.05
CA LYS A 266 26.03 -4.61 7.00
C LYS A 266 24.82 -4.96 6.14
N VAL A 267 23.71 -5.38 6.79
CA VAL A 267 22.50 -5.80 6.08
C VAL A 267 21.94 -4.67 5.23
N MET A 268 21.95 -3.44 5.74
CA MET A 268 21.43 -2.30 4.98
C MET A 268 22.31 -1.93 3.78
N LYS A 269 23.64 -1.99 3.90
CA LYS A 269 24.57 -1.81 2.77
C LYS A 269 24.34 -2.87 1.69
N ASP A 270 24.27 -4.14 2.09
CA ASP A 270 24.06 -5.26 1.16
C ASP A 270 22.68 -5.14 0.49
N THR A 271 21.63 -4.80 1.26
CA THR A 271 20.27 -4.61 0.73
C THR A 271 20.20 -3.45 -0.26
N THR A 272 20.84 -2.31 0.03
CA THR A 272 20.85 -1.14 -0.86
C THR A 272 21.48 -1.48 -2.21
N ARG A 273 22.61 -2.19 -2.20
CA ARG A 273 23.27 -2.65 -3.41
C ARG A 273 22.40 -3.64 -4.18
N TRP A 274 21.95 -4.70 -3.51
CA TRP A 274 21.13 -5.74 -4.13
C TRP A 274 19.80 -5.19 -4.72
N ALA A 275 19.11 -4.32 -4.01
CA ALA A 275 17.86 -3.73 -4.49
C ALA A 275 18.08 -2.91 -5.76
N LYS A 276 19.20 -2.18 -5.85
CA LYS A 276 19.57 -1.42 -7.05
C LYS A 276 19.91 -2.32 -8.23
N GLU A 277 20.74 -3.35 -8.00
CA GLU A 277 21.22 -4.26 -9.04
C GLU A 277 20.13 -5.20 -9.55
N THR A 278 19.26 -5.69 -8.66
CA THR A 278 18.26 -6.73 -8.98
C THR A 278 16.90 -6.16 -9.35
N LEU A 279 16.48 -5.06 -8.72
CA LEU A 279 15.13 -4.51 -8.86
C LEU A 279 15.11 -3.07 -9.41
N GLY A 280 16.29 -2.45 -9.64
CA GLY A 280 16.39 -1.05 -10.04
C GLY A 280 16.00 -0.06 -8.93
N LEU A 281 15.67 -0.54 -7.72
CA LEU A 281 15.20 0.29 -6.62
C LEU A 281 16.34 0.96 -5.87
N THR A 282 16.26 2.27 -5.68
CA THR A 282 17.21 3.02 -4.86
C THR A 282 16.70 3.17 -3.43
N ILE A 283 17.28 2.45 -2.49
CA ILE A 283 17.08 2.70 -1.06
C ILE A 283 17.99 3.87 -0.66
N LYS A 284 17.45 4.88 0.03
CA LYS A 284 18.22 6.02 0.49
C LYS A 284 19.37 5.57 1.39
N SER A 285 20.58 6.02 1.12
CA SER A 285 21.80 5.62 1.83
C SER A 285 21.95 6.25 3.22
N ALA A 286 21.28 7.38 3.46
CA ALA A 286 21.21 8.01 4.78
C ALA A 286 20.13 7.32 5.60
N TRP A 287 20.53 6.26 6.32
CA TRP A 287 19.61 5.57 7.24
C TRP A 287 19.62 6.28 8.59
N ASP A 288 18.43 6.53 9.12
CA ASP A 288 18.31 6.99 10.50
C ASP A 288 18.54 5.79 11.44
N ILE A 289 19.69 5.75 12.08
CA ILE A 289 19.94 4.77 13.15
C ILE A 289 19.35 5.32 14.45
N ILE A 290 18.41 4.57 15.01
CA ILE A 290 17.72 4.92 16.25
C ILE A 290 18.26 4.03 17.36
N HIS A 291 18.99 4.64 18.29
CA HIS A 291 19.45 3.99 19.52
C HIS A 291 18.38 4.14 20.60
N PHE A 292 17.61 3.07 20.84
CA PHE A 292 16.57 3.12 21.88
C PHE A 292 17.19 3.08 23.26
N ALA A 293 16.75 3.98 24.13
CA ALA A 293 17.11 3.95 25.54
C ALA A 293 16.67 2.64 26.22
N SER A 294 17.32 2.28 27.32
CA SER A 294 16.85 1.16 28.14
C SER A 294 15.47 1.46 28.72
N PHE A 295 14.77 0.43 29.17
CA PHE A 295 13.44 0.57 29.78
C PHE A 295 13.48 1.47 31.01
N ASP A 296 14.50 1.30 31.85
CA ASP A 296 14.66 2.11 33.09
C ASP A 296 15.01 3.56 32.78
N ALA A 297 15.89 3.80 31.78
CA ALA A 297 16.23 5.15 31.36
C ALA A 297 15.00 5.88 30.78
N GLU A 298 14.15 5.21 30.00
CA GLU A 298 12.89 5.79 29.51
C GLU A 298 11.91 6.08 30.66
N ARG A 299 11.80 5.18 31.65
CA ARG A 299 10.95 5.41 32.84
C ARG A 299 11.42 6.60 33.68
N GLN A 300 12.72 6.71 33.91
CA GLN A 300 13.29 7.87 34.62
C GLN A 300 13.05 9.16 33.86
N GLN A 301 13.27 9.16 32.53
CA GLN A 301 13.03 10.33 31.69
C GLN A 301 11.55 10.74 31.68
N ASN A 302 10.63 9.76 31.71
CA ASN A 302 9.19 10.04 31.81
C ASN A 302 8.82 10.66 33.15
N LYS A 303 9.43 10.22 34.27
CA LYS A 303 9.26 10.86 35.58
C LYS A 303 9.75 12.32 35.57
N ARG A 304 10.97 12.57 35.04
CA ARG A 304 11.52 13.93 34.87
C ARG A 304 10.64 14.82 33.98
N ARG A 305 10.04 14.27 32.91
CA ARG A 305 9.14 15.00 32.03
C ARG A 305 7.85 15.41 32.76
N LYS A 306 7.28 14.55 33.59
CA LYS A 306 6.12 14.89 34.43
C LYS A 306 6.46 16.01 35.41
N ALA A 307 7.72 16.12 35.82
CA ALA A 307 8.24 17.19 36.66
C ALA A 307 8.74 18.43 35.86
N GLY A 308 8.34 18.59 34.58
CA GLY A 308 8.62 19.79 33.78
C GLY A 308 9.79 19.69 32.78
N SER A 309 10.54 18.59 32.74
CA SER A 309 11.62 18.44 31.74
C SER A 309 11.08 18.25 30.33
N HIS A 310 11.62 18.98 29.34
CA HIS A 310 11.26 18.85 27.91
C HIS A 310 12.08 17.78 27.16
N GLN A 311 13.12 17.22 27.76
CA GLN A 311 13.95 16.19 27.12
C GLN A 311 13.16 14.89 26.91
N ARG A 312 13.40 14.25 25.78
CA ARG A 312 12.78 12.96 25.41
C ARG A 312 13.85 12.00 24.90
N THR A 313 13.70 10.72 25.23
CA THR A 313 14.53 9.67 24.65
C THR A 313 14.27 9.54 23.16
N PRO A 314 15.26 9.06 22.37
CA PRO A 314 15.07 8.75 20.96
C PRO A 314 13.85 7.82 20.76
N GLY A 315 13.16 7.98 19.66
CA GLY A 315 12.00 7.16 19.31
C GLY A 315 11.85 7.02 17.80
N LEU A 316 11.21 5.94 17.36
CA LEU A 316 10.92 5.69 15.97
C LEU A 316 9.79 6.60 15.48
N ASP A 317 10.13 7.56 14.62
CA ASP A 317 9.14 8.40 13.94
C ASP A 317 8.67 7.73 12.64
N MET A 318 7.49 7.09 12.68
CA MET A 318 6.91 6.36 11.56
C MET A 318 5.37 6.43 11.59
N MET A 319 4.73 6.43 10.42
CA MET A 319 3.25 6.36 10.29
C MET A 319 2.48 7.43 11.11
N GLY A 320 3.07 8.60 11.33
CA GLY A 320 2.42 9.67 12.10
C GLY A 320 2.56 9.58 13.61
N TYR A 321 3.32 8.62 14.10
CA TYR A 321 3.60 8.39 15.52
C TYR A 321 5.10 8.39 15.80
N VAL A 322 5.47 8.67 17.05
CA VAL A 322 6.81 8.45 17.58
C VAL A 322 6.73 7.37 18.64
N VAL A 323 7.25 6.19 18.30
CA VAL A 323 7.15 4.98 19.13
C VAL A 323 8.43 4.81 19.95
N ARG A 324 8.26 4.58 21.24
CA ARG A 324 9.33 4.27 22.20
C ARG A 324 9.03 2.95 22.92
N ARG A 325 9.93 2.48 23.77
CA ARG A 325 9.73 1.20 24.47
C ARG A 325 8.54 1.23 25.42
N THR A 326 8.34 2.33 26.14
CA THR A 326 7.35 2.43 27.22
C THR A 326 6.10 3.19 26.79
N TYR A 327 6.18 4.04 25.77
CA TYR A 327 5.05 4.86 25.32
C TYR A 327 5.16 5.27 23.87
N THR A 328 4.04 5.67 23.30
CA THR A 328 3.92 6.23 21.95
C THR A 328 3.22 7.57 22.02
N ILE A 329 3.66 8.51 21.21
CA ILE A 329 3.01 9.82 21.06
C ILE A 329 2.65 10.05 19.59
N ILE A 330 1.66 10.89 19.35
CA ILE A 330 1.36 11.41 18.00
C ILE A 330 2.52 12.32 17.58
N ARG A 331 2.92 12.24 16.32
CA ARG A 331 3.93 13.13 15.74
C ARG A 331 3.51 14.59 15.89
N GLY A 332 4.42 15.46 16.34
CA GLY A 332 4.11 16.84 16.71
C GLY A 332 3.35 17.61 15.62
N ARG A 333 3.76 17.50 14.34
CA ARG A 333 3.04 18.14 13.23
C ARG A 333 1.58 17.66 13.06
N ASN A 334 1.29 16.39 13.34
CA ASN A 334 -0.06 15.85 13.28
C ASN A 334 -0.90 16.34 14.45
N PHE A 335 -0.29 16.47 15.64
CA PHE A 335 -0.93 17.07 16.80
C PHE A 335 -1.30 18.55 16.55
N VAL A 336 -0.39 19.33 15.93
CA VAL A 336 -0.68 20.72 15.57
C VAL A 336 -1.81 20.80 14.56
N LYS A 337 -1.86 19.93 13.53
CA LYS A 337 -2.97 19.86 12.58
C LYS A 337 -4.29 19.55 13.27
N LEU A 338 -4.32 18.56 14.16
CA LEU A 338 -5.51 18.21 14.94
C LEU A 338 -5.98 19.38 15.77
N ARG A 339 -5.07 20.03 16.53
CA ARG A 339 -5.40 21.21 17.34
C ARG A 339 -6.00 22.37 16.52
N ARG A 340 -5.51 22.57 15.27
CA ARG A 340 -6.07 23.60 14.36
C ARG A 340 -7.42 23.20 13.76
N ALA A 341 -7.71 21.93 13.60
CA ALA A 341 -8.97 21.44 13.03
C ALA A 341 -10.14 21.49 14.05
N ILE A 342 -9.87 21.34 15.34
CA ILE A 342 -10.90 21.31 16.39
C ILE A 342 -11.76 22.58 16.41
N PRO A 343 -11.23 23.82 16.39
CA PRO A 343 -12.06 25.03 16.37
C PRO A 343 -12.95 25.13 15.13
N VAL A 344 -12.43 24.72 13.96
CA VAL A 344 -13.18 24.74 12.70
C VAL A 344 -14.37 23.79 12.75
N SER A 345 -14.19 22.59 13.26
CA SER A 345 -15.28 21.61 13.44
C SER A 345 -16.34 22.11 14.41
N TYR A 346 -15.94 22.80 15.48
CA TYR A 346 -16.86 23.37 16.47
C TYR A 346 -17.69 24.51 15.89
N THR A 347 -17.10 25.38 15.08
CA THR A 347 -17.83 26.47 14.39
C THR A 347 -18.81 25.94 13.35
N HIS A 348 -18.45 24.87 12.60
CA HIS A 348 -19.36 24.23 11.65
C HIS A 348 -20.55 23.53 12.34
N LEU A 349 -20.33 22.83 13.46
CA LEU A 349 -21.41 22.23 14.25
C LEU A 349 -22.40 23.30 14.75
N ARG A 350 -21.92 24.42 15.32
CA ARG A 350 -22.79 25.54 15.73
C ARG A 350 -23.55 26.16 14.58
N ALA A 351 -22.95 26.30 13.40
CA ALA A 351 -23.62 26.85 12.21
C ALA A 351 -24.73 25.93 11.68
N HIS A 352 -24.64 24.62 11.90
CA HIS A 352 -25.71 23.68 11.58
C HIS A 352 -26.85 23.69 12.62
N GLU A 353 -26.51 23.82 13.91
CA GLU A 353 -27.53 23.95 14.98
C GLU A 353 -28.36 25.22 14.87
N THR A 354 -27.78 26.36 14.45
CA THR A 354 -28.50 27.59 14.23
C THR A 354 -29.37 27.59 12.97
N ARG A 355 -29.13 26.74 11.98
CA ARG A 355 -30.01 26.58 10.80
C ARG A 355 -31.17 25.62 11.00
N GLY A 356 -31.12 24.78 12.04
CA GLY A 356 -32.19 23.84 12.39
C GLY A 356 -33.29 24.42 13.30
N ASN A 357 -33.12 25.67 13.79
CA ASN A 357 -34.07 26.35 14.71
C ASN A 357 -34.68 27.62 14.11
N LEU A 358 -34.72 27.77 12.78
CA LEU A 358 -35.50 28.73 12.01
C LEU A 358 -36.35 27.94 10.99
#